data_1738aa1bc1ba49e12031e8b9776ba90e
#
_entry.id   1738aa1bc1ba49e12031e8b9776ba90e
#
_cell.length_a   1.000
_cell.length_b   1.000
_cell.length_c   1.000
_cell.angle_alpha   90.00
_cell.angle_beta   90.00
_cell.angle_gamma   90.00
#
_symmetry.space_group_name_H-M   'P 1'
#
loop_
_entity.id
_entity.type
_entity.pdbx_description
1 polymer ?
#
loop_
_entity_poly.entity_id
_entity_poly.type
_entity_poly.pdbx_seq_one_letter_code
_entity_poly.pdbx_strand_id
1 'polypeptide(L)'
;MPGGEVSHTGVAGLTLGGGVGWLSRAYGLTCDNLLGAELVTADGEIITVTEESDAELLWGLRGGGGNFGIVTSFTLRLNAIPVPMLTSVLLHPLAHARDGLRVLMDVAASAPDGLGLSASLITAPPAPWVPPELQGRPAMVLACTYTGDLAAGEELIRPLREFASPTADLTGPMPYTVLQSMIDEAAPAGLSYYMRSEFLTPLDASGIDRLVAAAERSTSPLSHVLVRIMGGAIERVPAAATAFRFRHAAALLTLAAVWPDPADSVAAQRDWAKSGWESMLPWSAGGAYVNQLNDETDEGLDRVRQAYGPATWNRLVALKRRMDADNVFHLNQNVPPLS
;
A
#
# COMPACT_ATOMS: atom_id res chain seq x y z
N MET A 1 4.93 14.41 -6.69
CA MET A 1 3.75 13.59 -6.41
C MET A 1 4.13 12.46 -5.46
N PRO A 2 3.24 11.93 -4.62
CA PRO A 2 3.49 10.69 -3.92
C PRO A 2 3.56 9.53 -4.92
N GLY A 3 4.67 8.77 -4.88
CA GLY A 3 4.85 7.52 -5.62
C GLY A 3 4.58 6.31 -4.73
N GLY A 4 4.83 5.09 -5.23
CA GLY A 4 4.85 3.87 -4.42
C GLY A 4 6.07 3.83 -3.49
N GLU A 5 6.27 2.71 -2.80
CA GLU A 5 7.40 2.54 -1.87
C GLU A 5 8.66 2.01 -2.56
N VAL A 6 8.52 1.27 -3.65
CA VAL A 6 9.60 0.69 -4.45
C VAL A 6 9.80 1.54 -5.70
N SER A 7 11.04 1.94 -6.02
CA SER A 7 11.30 2.94 -7.07
C SER A 7 10.96 2.45 -8.49
N HIS A 8 11.06 1.16 -8.75
CA HIS A 8 10.75 0.55 -10.03
C HIS A 8 9.26 0.13 -10.21
N THR A 9 8.38 0.48 -9.27
CA THR A 9 6.94 0.29 -9.43
C THR A 9 6.40 1.12 -10.59
N GLY A 10 5.70 0.48 -11.53
CA GLY A 10 5.09 1.15 -12.67
C GLY A 10 4.06 2.19 -12.25
N VAL A 11 4.35 3.47 -12.50
CA VAL A 11 3.53 4.60 -12.04
C VAL A 11 2.10 4.56 -12.60
N ALA A 12 1.91 4.01 -13.80
CA ALA A 12 0.62 3.92 -14.46
C ALA A 12 -0.35 3.02 -13.67
N GLY A 13 0.00 1.75 -13.46
CA GLY A 13 -0.82 0.81 -12.69
C GLY A 13 -1.01 1.27 -11.24
N LEU A 14 0.05 1.79 -10.62
CA LEU A 14 -0.02 2.36 -9.29
C LEU A 14 -1.09 3.46 -9.20
N THR A 15 -1.07 4.44 -10.09
CA THR A 15 -2.00 5.59 -10.10
C THR A 15 -3.43 5.13 -10.35
N LEU A 16 -3.64 4.29 -11.37
CA LEU A 16 -4.98 3.86 -11.76
C LEU A 16 -5.70 3.05 -10.68
N GLY A 17 -4.97 2.33 -9.82
CA GLY A 17 -5.56 1.58 -8.71
C GLY A 17 -5.52 2.30 -7.34
N GLY A 18 -5.07 3.57 -7.31
CA GLY A 18 -4.98 4.37 -6.09
C GLY A 18 -3.59 4.94 -5.82
N GLY A 19 -2.63 4.10 -5.48
CA GLY A 19 -1.23 4.49 -5.25
C GLY A 19 -0.93 4.88 -3.80
N VAL A 20 -0.69 3.87 -2.97
CA VAL A 20 -0.21 4.03 -1.58
C VAL A 20 1.32 4.03 -1.57
N GLY A 21 1.93 4.95 -0.84
CA GLY A 21 3.37 5.05 -0.69
C GLY A 21 3.80 5.93 0.48
N TRP A 22 5.11 6.18 0.61
CA TRP A 22 5.74 6.86 1.74
C TRP A 22 5.11 8.20 2.13
N LEU A 23 4.65 8.98 1.16
CA LEU A 23 4.15 10.33 1.34
C LEU A 23 2.63 10.45 1.26
N SER A 24 1.90 9.32 1.24
CA SER A 24 0.45 9.34 1.03
C SER A 24 -0.30 10.05 2.15
N ARG A 25 0.15 9.96 3.40
CA ARG A 25 -0.46 10.70 4.51
C ARG A 25 -0.28 12.21 4.37
N ALA A 26 0.85 12.66 3.81
CA ALA A 26 1.14 14.09 3.62
C ALA A 26 0.38 14.70 2.43
N TYR A 27 0.30 13.96 1.31
CA TYR A 27 -0.12 14.53 0.02
C TYR A 27 -1.26 13.78 -0.69
N GLY A 28 -1.91 12.83 -0.01
CA GLY A 28 -2.91 11.95 -0.60
C GLY A 28 -2.30 10.78 -1.37
N LEU A 29 -3.15 9.95 -1.93
CA LEU A 29 -2.75 8.86 -2.82
C LEU A 29 -2.22 9.41 -4.15
N THR A 30 -1.53 8.57 -4.94
CA THR A 30 -1.07 8.98 -6.26
C THR A 30 -2.25 9.40 -7.15
N CYS A 31 -3.38 8.69 -7.11
CA CYS A 31 -4.59 9.01 -7.87
C CYS A 31 -5.24 10.34 -7.46
N ASP A 32 -5.05 10.81 -6.21
CA ASP A 32 -5.54 12.11 -5.75
C ASP A 32 -4.80 13.28 -6.40
N ASN A 33 -3.61 13.00 -6.92
CA ASN A 33 -2.76 13.94 -7.63
C ASN A 33 -2.91 13.85 -9.16
N LEU A 34 -3.79 12.98 -9.68
CA LEU A 34 -4.08 12.87 -11.10
C LEU A 34 -5.01 14.05 -11.51
N LEU A 35 -4.51 14.91 -12.41
CA LEU A 35 -5.24 16.08 -12.93
C LEU A 35 -5.88 15.78 -14.30
N GLY A 36 -5.29 14.88 -15.07
CA GLY A 36 -5.77 14.50 -16.38
C GLY A 36 -4.96 13.35 -16.96
N ALA A 37 -5.45 12.80 -18.06
CA ALA A 37 -4.82 11.72 -18.78
C ALA A 37 -5.12 11.81 -20.29
N GLU A 38 -4.23 11.28 -21.09
CA GLU A 38 -4.50 10.89 -22.47
C GLU A 38 -4.65 9.37 -22.52
N LEU A 39 -5.66 8.87 -23.18
CA LEU A 39 -5.88 7.42 -23.30
C LEU A 39 -6.42 7.03 -24.68
N VAL A 40 -6.14 5.79 -25.06
CA VAL A 40 -6.73 5.11 -26.22
C VAL A 40 -7.95 4.33 -25.75
N THR A 41 -9.11 4.59 -26.34
CA THR A 41 -10.38 3.93 -26.06
C THR A 41 -10.47 2.52 -26.68
N ALA A 42 -11.52 1.77 -26.35
CA ALA A 42 -11.79 0.47 -26.98
C ALA A 42 -12.01 0.56 -28.50
N ASP A 43 -12.50 1.70 -28.97
CA ASP A 43 -12.71 1.96 -30.42
C ASP A 43 -11.43 2.47 -31.14
N GLY A 44 -10.31 2.58 -30.40
CA GLY A 44 -9.03 3.04 -30.93
C GLY A 44 -8.89 4.57 -31.06
N GLU A 45 -9.81 5.33 -30.50
CA GLU A 45 -9.73 6.79 -30.47
C GLU A 45 -8.78 7.27 -29.35
N ILE A 46 -8.05 8.36 -29.63
CA ILE A 46 -7.21 9.04 -28.64
C ILE A 46 -7.99 10.20 -28.06
N ILE A 47 -8.22 10.17 -26.75
CA ILE A 47 -8.94 11.23 -26.05
C ILE A 47 -8.13 11.79 -24.88
N THR A 48 -8.31 13.09 -24.61
CA THR A 48 -7.76 13.75 -23.41
C THR A 48 -8.86 13.94 -22.38
N VAL A 49 -8.58 13.52 -21.16
CA VAL A 49 -9.51 13.52 -20.03
C VAL A 49 -9.02 14.46 -18.94
N THR A 50 -9.86 15.43 -18.58
CA THR A 50 -9.68 16.36 -17.45
C THR A 50 -11.00 16.48 -16.69
N GLU A 51 -10.99 17.25 -15.59
CA GLU A 51 -12.22 17.55 -14.84
C GLU A 51 -13.28 18.30 -15.70
N GLU A 52 -12.81 19.12 -16.66
CA GLU A 52 -13.69 19.92 -17.53
C GLU A 52 -14.18 19.10 -18.73
N SER A 53 -13.38 18.16 -19.27
CA SER A 53 -13.75 17.41 -20.48
C SER A 53 -14.61 16.19 -20.17
N ASP A 54 -14.24 15.38 -19.14
CA ASP A 54 -14.98 14.19 -18.69
C ASP A 54 -14.65 13.87 -17.23
N ALA A 55 -15.30 14.53 -16.30
CA ALA A 55 -15.13 14.35 -14.86
C ALA A 55 -15.43 12.91 -14.41
N GLU A 56 -16.38 12.23 -15.07
CA GLU A 56 -16.77 10.86 -14.72
C GLU A 56 -15.68 9.85 -15.10
N LEU A 57 -15.09 10.00 -16.28
CA LEU A 57 -13.98 9.14 -16.68
C LEU A 57 -12.73 9.42 -15.83
N LEU A 58 -12.43 10.69 -15.54
CA LEU A 58 -11.34 11.05 -14.64
C LEU A 58 -11.54 10.49 -13.23
N TRP A 59 -12.79 10.48 -12.73
CA TRP A 59 -13.12 9.81 -11.47
C TRP A 59 -12.81 8.30 -11.52
N GLY A 60 -13.16 7.62 -12.61
CA GLY A 60 -12.88 6.21 -12.83
C GLY A 60 -11.39 5.91 -12.88
N LEU A 61 -10.60 6.75 -13.55
CA LEU A 61 -9.13 6.63 -13.62
C LEU A 61 -8.45 6.87 -12.27
N ARG A 62 -9.12 7.52 -11.31
CA ARG A 62 -8.62 7.75 -9.94
C ARG A 62 -8.97 6.58 -9.00
N GLY A 63 -8.50 5.38 -9.32
CA GLY A 63 -8.64 4.20 -8.46
C GLY A 63 -9.44 3.03 -9.05
N GLY A 64 -10.12 3.22 -10.20
CA GLY A 64 -10.93 2.18 -10.86
C GLY A 64 -10.15 1.21 -11.75
N GLY A 65 -8.82 1.32 -11.78
CA GLY A 65 -7.95 0.43 -12.55
C GLY A 65 -7.92 0.73 -14.05
N GLY A 66 -7.38 -0.21 -14.82
CA GLY A 66 -7.20 -0.11 -16.27
C GLY A 66 -8.43 -0.55 -17.09
N ASN A 67 -9.64 -0.33 -16.59
CA ASN A 67 -10.87 -0.86 -17.17
C ASN A 67 -11.46 -0.05 -18.35
N PHE A 68 -10.95 1.17 -18.60
CA PHE A 68 -11.63 2.15 -19.46
C PHE A 68 -10.85 2.54 -20.71
N GLY A 69 -9.61 2.09 -20.86
CA GLY A 69 -8.71 2.42 -21.96
C GLY A 69 -7.25 2.24 -21.56
N ILE A 70 -6.37 2.37 -22.54
CA ILE A 70 -4.92 2.34 -22.33
C ILE A 70 -4.44 3.78 -22.16
N VAL A 71 -4.02 4.14 -20.96
CA VAL A 71 -3.48 5.47 -20.68
C VAL A 71 -2.06 5.58 -21.25
N THR A 72 -1.85 6.57 -22.11
CA THR A 72 -0.57 6.87 -22.77
C THR A 72 0.18 8.01 -22.10
N SER A 73 -0.53 8.92 -21.40
CA SER A 73 0.06 10.05 -20.70
C SER A 73 -0.75 10.42 -19.45
N PHE A 74 -0.06 10.85 -18.39
CA PHE A 74 -0.65 11.34 -17.15
C PHE A 74 -0.23 12.78 -16.87
N THR A 75 -1.20 13.63 -16.54
CA THR A 75 -0.94 14.94 -15.96
C THR A 75 -1.12 14.85 -14.44
N LEU A 76 -0.01 15.01 -13.72
CA LEU A 76 0.04 14.82 -12.26
C LEU A 76 0.40 16.11 -11.54
N ARG A 77 -0.26 16.38 -10.42
CA ARG A 77 0.11 17.47 -9.52
C ARG A 77 1.44 17.16 -8.85
N LEU A 78 2.36 18.11 -8.87
CA LEU A 78 3.60 18.04 -8.13
C LEU A 78 3.44 18.76 -6.79
N ASN A 79 3.96 18.15 -5.73
CA ASN A 79 4.00 18.73 -4.40
C ASN A 79 5.45 19.15 -4.08
N ALA A 80 5.62 20.29 -3.43
CA ALA A 80 6.92 20.67 -2.89
C ALA A 80 7.24 19.75 -1.70
N ILE A 81 8.34 19.01 -1.80
CA ILE A 81 8.82 18.10 -0.75
C ILE A 81 10.02 18.76 -0.09
N PRO A 82 10.05 18.86 1.26
CA PRO A 82 11.23 19.35 1.96
C PRO A 82 12.48 18.53 1.62
N VAL A 83 13.62 19.20 1.49
CA VAL A 83 14.90 18.53 1.24
C VAL A 83 15.94 19.09 2.20
N PRO A 84 16.42 18.29 3.15
CA PRO A 84 16.00 16.92 3.47
C PRO A 84 14.67 16.86 4.23
N MET A 85 14.06 15.68 4.27
CA MET A 85 12.97 15.32 5.16
C MET A 85 13.47 14.37 6.26
N LEU A 86 12.77 14.26 7.39
CA LEU A 86 13.11 13.27 8.41
C LEU A 86 12.65 11.89 7.95
N THR A 87 13.55 10.91 8.08
CA THR A 87 13.21 9.48 7.94
C THR A 87 13.70 8.72 9.16
N SER A 88 13.05 7.63 9.49
CA SER A 88 13.45 6.75 10.57
C SER A 88 13.16 5.31 10.19
N VAL A 89 14.14 4.43 10.39
CA VAL A 89 13.99 2.97 10.27
C VAL A 89 14.57 2.36 11.55
N LEU A 90 13.69 1.79 12.35
CA LEU A 90 14.02 1.21 13.66
C LEU A 90 13.86 -0.31 13.57
N LEU A 91 14.95 -1.04 13.84
CA LEU A 91 14.95 -2.50 13.80
C LEU A 91 14.89 -3.07 15.22
N HIS A 92 13.98 -3.99 15.43
CA HIS A 92 13.81 -4.70 16.71
C HIS A 92 13.68 -6.21 16.47
N PRO A 93 14.09 -7.05 17.43
CA PRO A 93 13.70 -8.47 17.45
C PRO A 93 12.18 -8.62 17.43
N LEU A 94 11.65 -9.66 16.76
CA LEU A 94 10.20 -9.89 16.67
C LEU A 94 9.53 -10.04 18.05
N ALA A 95 10.28 -10.44 19.08
CA ALA A 95 9.79 -10.53 20.46
C ALA A 95 9.20 -9.21 20.99
N HIS A 96 9.64 -8.06 20.46
CA HIS A 96 9.12 -6.74 20.79
C HIS A 96 7.95 -6.28 19.91
N ALA A 97 7.50 -7.09 18.95
CA ALA A 97 6.53 -6.65 17.94
C ALA A 97 5.16 -6.26 18.53
N ARG A 98 4.68 -6.97 19.56
CA ARG A 98 3.39 -6.66 20.20
C ARG A 98 3.38 -5.25 20.79
N ASP A 99 4.40 -4.94 21.56
CA ASP A 99 4.48 -3.64 22.22
C ASP A 99 4.86 -2.53 21.22
N GLY A 100 5.75 -2.81 20.26
CA GLY A 100 6.10 -1.87 19.22
C GLY A 100 4.92 -1.49 18.31
N LEU A 101 4.07 -2.43 17.96
CA LEU A 101 2.83 -2.15 17.22
C LEU A 101 1.85 -1.31 18.05
N ARG A 102 1.74 -1.53 19.38
CA ARG A 102 0.92 -0.66 20.25
C ARG A 102 1.45 0.77 20.23
N VAL A 103 2.75 0.95 20.46
CA VAL A 103 3.37 2.30 20.43
C VAL A 103 3.17 2.96 19.07
N LEU A 104 3.28 2.20 17.97
CA LEU A 104 3.01 2.71 16.62
C LEU A 104 1.55 3.21 16.50
N MET A 105 0.57 2.43 16.98
CA MET A 105 -0.84 2.82 16.93
C MET A 105 -1.13 4.04 17.82
N ASP A 106 -0.49 4.13 18.99
CA ASP A 106 -0.62 5.28 19.91
C ASP A 106 -0.05 6.56 19.26
N VAL A 107 1.12 6.48 18.61
CA VAL A 107 1.68 7.60 17.85
C VAL A 107 0.78 7.96 16.66
N ALA A 108 0.25 6.97 15.96
CA ALA A 108 -0.63 7.17 14.81
C ALA A 108 -1.93 7.91 15.16
N ALA A 109 -2.48 7.68 16.36
CA ALA A 109 -3.73 8.28 16.80
C ALA A 109 -3.69 9.82 16.88
N SER A 110 -2.50 10.41 17.09
CA SER A 110 -2.29 11.87 17.14
C SER A 110 -1.37 12.38 16.04
N ALA A 111 -0.99 11.53 15.09
CA ALA A 111 -0.03 11.86 14.05
C ALA A 111 -0.52 12.99 13.14
N PRO A 112 0.26 14.06 12.92
CA PRO A 112 -0.05 15.04 11.90
C PRO A 112 0.02 14.40 10.51
N ASP A 113 -0.62 15.03 9.52
CA ASP A 113 -0.65 14.50 8.15
C ASP A 113 0.74 14.24 7.55
N GLY A 114 1.69 15.12 7.84
CA GLY A 114 3.07 14.98 7.36
C GLY A 114 3.83 13.76 7.87
N LEU A 115 3.30 13.05 8.90
CA LEU A 115 3.95 11.89 9.50
C LEU A 115 3.43 10.59 8.87
N GLY A 116 4.19 10.01 7.95
CA GLY A 116 4.00 8.66 7.43
C GLY A 116 4.52 7.62 8.42
N LEU A 117 3.78 6.53 8.61
CA LEU A 117 4.05 5.49 9.60
C LEU A 117 3.76 4.11 9.02
N SER A 118 4.68 3.16 9.24
CA SER A 118 4.46 1.75 8.91
C SER A 118 5.23 0.81 9.82
N ALA A 119 4.78 -0.44 9.87
CA ALA A 119 5.49 -1.54 10.51
C ALA A 119 5.60 -2.72 9.54
N SER A 120 6.78 -3.33 9.49
CA SER A 120 7.03 -4.57 8.76
C SER A 120 7.52 -5.65 9.71
N LEU A 121 6.87 -6.82 9.69
CA LEU A 121 7.34 -8.02 10.38
C LEU A 121 8.01 -8.89 9.31
N ILE A 122 9.33 -9.06 9.44
CA ILE A 122 10.21 -9.61 8.40
C ILE A 122 11.17 -10.65 8.98
N THR A 123 11.89 -11.33 8.11
CA THR A 123 13.21 -11.91 8.49
C THR A 123 14.27 -10.84 8.20
N ALA A 124 15.07 -10.49 9.19
CA ALA A 124 16.09 -9.44 9.05
C ALA A 124 17.11 -9.80 7.96
N PRO A 125 17.34 -8.92 6.97
CA PRO A 125 18.22 -9.24 5.84
C PRO A 125 19.70 -9.28 6.26
N PRO A 126 20.58 -9.96 5.51
CA PRO A 126 22.02 -9.94 5.73
C PRO A 126 22.63 -8.64 5.16
N ALA A 127 22.20 -7.48 5.70
CA ALA A 127 22.62 -6.15 5.27
C ALA A 127 23.61 -5.54 6.27
N PRO A 128 24.53 -4.64 5.84
CA PRO A 128 25.54 -4.04 6.70
C PRO A 128 24.99 -3.25 7.90
N TRP A 129 23.77 -2.72 7.79
CA TRP A 129 23.11 -1.98 8.86
C TRP A 129 22.38 -2.88 9.87
N VAL A 130 22.26 -4.19 9.59
CA VAL A 130 21.68 -5.16 10.50
C VAL A 130 22.78 -5.83 11.31
N PRO A 131 22.73 -5.77 12.66
CA PRO A 131 23.70 -6.45 13.50
C PRO A 131 23.74 -7.96 13.22
N PRO A 132 24.94 -8.56 13.20
CA PRO A 132 25.12 -9.97 12.80
C PRO A 132 24.23 -10.96 13.57
N GLU A 133 23.98 -10.70 14.85
CA GLU A 133 23.17 -11.55 15.72
C GLU A 133 21.67 -11.56 15.36
N LEU A 134 21.20 -10.56 14.60
CA LEU A 134 19.80 -10.46 14.16
C LEU A 134 19.61 -10.91 12.70
N GLN A 135 20.68 -10.95 11.90
CA GLN A 135 20.59 -11.38 10.49
C GLN A 135 19.98 -12.78 10.37
N GLY A 136 19.04 -12.95 9.46
CA GLY A 136 18.31 -14.19 9.24
C GLY A 136 17.30 -14.55 10.33
N ARG A 137 17.07 -13.69 11.31
CA ARG A 137 16.10 -13.91 12.39
C ARG A 137 14.83 -13.09 12.22
N PRO A 138 13.70 -13.53 12.78
CA PRO A 138 12.46 -12.76 12.78
C PRO A 138 12.64 -11.41 13.49
N ALA A 139 12.21 -10.35 12.84
CA ALA A 139 12.38 -8.97 13.29
C ALA A 139 11.15 -8.13 12.95
N MET A 140 11.06 -6.98 13.62
CA MET A 140 10.13 -5.90 13.31
C MET A 140 10.93 -4.68 12.86
N VAL A 141 10.47 -4.04 11.79
CA VAL A 141 10.90 -2.73 11.36
C VAL A 141 9.77 -1.74 11.59
N LEU A 142 10.03 -0.65 12.31
CA LEU A 142 9.16 0.51 12.36
C LEU A 142 9.76 1.58 11.45
N ALA A 143 9.00 2.04 10.46
CA ALA A 143 9.47 3.06 9.52
C ALA A 143 8.59 4.31 9.60
N CYS A 144 9.24 5.48 9.64
CA CYS A 144 8.59 6.77 9.69
C CYS A 144 9.18 7.72 8.65
N THR A 145 8.34 8.61 8.14
CA THR A 145 8.73 9.72 7.28
C THR A 145 8.04 10.99 7.76
N TYR A 146 8.73 12.11 7.80
CA TYR A 146 8.08 13.37 8.17
C TYR A 146 8.48 14.52 7.24
N THR A 147 7.46 15.21 6.72
CA THR A 147 7.61 16.29 5.74
C THR A 147 7.56 17.69 6.35
N GLY A 148 7.63 17.80 7.68
CA GLY A 148 7.68 19.06 8.41
C GLY A 148 9.09 19.40 8.90
N ASP A 149 9.16 20.24 9.95
CA ASP A 149 10.40 20.59 10.62
C ASP A 149 11.10 19.37 11.23
N LEU A 150 12.42 19.24 11.04
CA LEU A 150 13.17 18.06 11.46
C LEU A 150 13.11 17.83 12.97
N ALA A 151 13.28 18.88 13.78
CA ALA A 151 13.27 18.78 15.23
C ALA A 151 11.87 18.42 15.76
N ALA A 152 10.82 19.00 15.18
CA ALA A 152 9.46 18.61 15.49
C ALA A 152 9.20 17.15 15.10
N GLY A 153 9.75 16.68 13.98
CA GLY A 153 9.65 15.29 13.56
C GLY A 153 10.32 14.33 14.55
N GLU A 154 11.52 14.67 15.05
CA GLU A 154 12.22 13.87 16.06
C GLU A 154 11.40 13.72 17.36
N GLU A 155 10.74 14.80 17.80
CA GLU A 155 9.84 14.75 18.95
C GLU A 155 8.60 13.85 18.71
N LEU A 156 8.02 13.92 17.51
CA LEU A 156 6.86 13.08 17.15
C LEU A 156 7.18 11.58 17.16
N ILE A 157 8.37 11.19 16.70
CA ILE A 157 8.79 9.78 16.63
C ILE A 157 9.55 9.32 17.88
N ARG A 158 9.83 10.20 18.84
CA ARG A 158 10.56 9.88 20.06
C ARG A 158 10.02 8.65 20.79
N PRO A 159 8.68 8.46 20.98
CA PRO A 159 8.15 7.27 21.65
C PRO A 159 8.55 5.96 20.94
N LEU A 160 8.66 5.97 19.60
CA LEU A 160 9.10 4.81 18.82
C LEU A 160 10.61 4.55 18.98
N ARG A 161 11.42 5.62 19.05
CA ARG A 161 12.89 5.51 19.22
C ARG A 161 13.29 5.08 20.62
N GLU A 162 12.55 5.53 21.65
CA GLU A 162 12.80 5.16 23.04
C GLU A 162 12.24 3.78 23.41
N PHE A 163 11.31 3.27 22.60
CA PHE A 163 10.73 1.96 22.80
C PHE A 163 11.80 0.86 22.68
N ALA A 164 11.96 0.06 23.75
CA ALA A 164 12.77 -1.17 23.83
C ALA A 164 14.21 -1.06 23.26
N SER A 165 14.77 0.14 23.12
CA SER A 165 16.09 0.40 22.55
C SER A 165 16.33 -0.37 21.24
N PRO A 166 16.04 0.20 20.07
CA PRO A 166 16.15 -0.48 18.79
C PRO A 166 17.55 -1.06 18.58
N THR A 167 17.62 -2.26 18.00
CA THR A 167 18.89 -2.92 17.68
C THR A 167 19.65 -2.18 16.58
N ALA A 168 18.92 -1.50 15.67
CA ALA A 168 19.47 -0.53 14.74
C ALA A 168 18.50 0.66 14.63
N ASP A 169 19.07 1.88 14.61
CA ASP A 169 18.37 3.15 14.46
C ASP A 169 18.99 3.93 13.30
N LEU A 170 18.27 4.01 12.18
CA LEU A 170 18.64 4.75 10.98
C LEU A 170 17.82 6.04 10.88
N THR A 171 17.63 6.74 12.00
CA THR A 171 16.93 8.02 12.03
C THR A 171 17.84 9.15 11.56
N GLY A 172 17.35 9.96 10.64
CA GLY A 172 18.07 11.16 10.22
C GLY A 172 17.43 11.86 9.02
N PRO A 173 18.01 13.01 8.64
CA PRO A 173 17.60 13.75 7.47
C PRO A 173 17.97 13.00 6.19
N MET A 174 17.02 12.84 5.27
CA MET A 174 17.20 12.10 4.01
C MET A 174 16.49 12.80 2.86
N PRO A 175 17.08 12.89 1.65
CA PRO A 175 16.36 13.28 0.45
C PRO A 175 15.31 12.23 0.06
N TYR A 176 14.16 12.68 -0.44
CA TYR A 176 13.10 11.75 -0.87
C TYR A 176 13.55 10.73 -1.92
N THR A 177 14.45 11.13 -2.83
CA THR A 177 14.99 10.23 -3.86
C THR A 177 15.78 9.04 -3.29
N VAL A 178 16.45 9.25 -2.14
CA VAL A 178 17.15 8.17 -1.42
C VAL A 178 16.15 7.27 -0.70
N LEU A 179 15.17 7.85 0.01
CA LEU A 179 14.09 7.09 0.62
C LEU A 179 13.36 6.21 -0.39
N GLN A 180 13.06 6.77 -1.59
CA GLN A 180 12.29 6.08 -2.64
C GLN A 180 12.97 4.82 -3.17
N SER A 181 14.29 4.74 -3.12
CA SER A 181 15.07 3.58 -3.56
C SER A 181 15.57 2.69 -2.41
N MET A 182 15.27 3.05 -1.16
CA MET A 182 15.84 2.40 0.02
C MET A 182 15.49 0.91 0.15
N ILE A 183 14.32 0.51 -0.34
CA ILE A 183 13.84 -0.88 -0.26
C ILE A 183 13.85 -1.62 -1.61
N ASP A 184 14.48 -1.07 -2.63
CA ASP A 184 14.51 -1.71 -3.97
C ASP A 184 15.18 -3.08 -3.94
N GLU A 185 16.25 -3.24 -3.15
CA GLU A 185 16.93 -4.52 -2.97
C GLU A 185 16.08 -5.59 -2.26
N ALA A 186 15.06 -5.18 -1.50
CA ALA A 186 14.12 -6.09 -0.87
C ALA A 186 13.01 -6.57 -1.80
N ALA A 187 12.88 -5.97 -2.99
CA ALA A 187 11.86 -6.30 -3.98
C ALA A 187 12.47 -6.55 -5.37
N PRO A 188 13.48 -7.44 -5.52
CA PRO A 188 14.13 -7.66 -6.80
C PRO A 188 13.19 -8.33 -7.80
N ALA A 189 13.45 -8.10 -9.09
CA ALA A 189 12.75 -8.81 -10.18
C ALA A 189 13.08 -10.31 -10.18
N GLY A 190 12.16 -11.13 -10.69
CA GLY A 190 12.36 -12.57 -10.86
C GLY A 190 11.95 -13.44 -9.67
N LEU A 191 11.46 -12.85 -8.59
CA LEU A 191 10.84 -13.59 -7.49
C LEU A 191 9.36 -13.89 -7.79
N SER A 192 8.85 -14.95 -7.15
CA SER A 192 7.43 -15.25 -7.12
C SER A 192 6.77 -14.49 -5.96
N TYR A 193 5.64 -13.85 -6.25
CA TYR A 193 4.86 -13.08 -5.28
C TYR A 193 3.41 -13.57 -5.22
N TYR A 194 2.90 -13.67 -4.01
CA TYR A 194 1.47 -13.84 -3.76
C TYR A 194 1.07 -12.96 -2.58
N MET A 195 0.14 -12.07 -2.80
CA MET A 195 -0.24 -11.07 -1.80
C MET A 195 -1.68 -11.24 -1.35
N ARG A 196 -1.93 -11.01 -0.06
CA ARG A 196 -3.25 -10.78 0.51
C ARG A 196 -3.26 -9.44 1.22
N SER A 197 -4.20 -8.59 0.86
CA SER A 197 -4.35 -7.28 1.50
C SER A 197 -5.74 -7.10 2.10
N GLU A 198 -5.80 -6.25 3.13
CA GLU A 198 -7.05 -5.85 3.77
C GLU A 198 -6.92 -4.44 4.31
N PHE A 199 -7.95 -3.62 4.11
CA PHE A 199 -8.08 -2.37 4.86
C PHE A 199 -8.63 -2.68 6.24
N LEU A 200 -8.00 -2.13 7.28
CA LEU A 200 -8.31 -2.45 8.66
C LEU A 200 -8.97 -1.27 9.38
N THR A 201 -9.87 -1.60 10.29
CA THR A 201 -10.30 -0.74 11.39
C THR A 201 -9.19 -0.67 12.45
N PRO A 202 -9.27 0.21 13.47
CA PRO A 202 -8.27 0.24 14.55
C PRO A 202 -8.08 -1.14 15.19
N LEU A 203 -6.82 -1.52 15.37
CA LEU A 203 -6.44 -2.79 15.97
C LEU A 203 -6.43 -2.69 17.51
N ASP A 204 -7.04 -3.66 18.15
CA ASP A 204 -6.86 -3.92 19.58
C ASP A 204 -5.69 -4.89 19.84
N ALA A 205 -5.46 -5.23 21.10
CA ALA A 205 -4.40 -6.17 21.49
C ALA A 205 -4.55 -7.54 20.81
N SER A 206 -5.77 -8.02 20.60
CA SER A 206 -6.04 -9.31 19.95
C SER A 206 -5.69 -9.27 18.46
N GLY A 207 -5.97 -8.15 17.76
CA GLY A 207 -5.56 -7.94 16.37
C GLY A 207 -4.05 -7.91 16.22
N ILE A 208 -3.35 -7.22 17.12
CA ILE A 208 -1.89 -7.20 17.16
C ILE A 208 -1.32 -8.61 17.38
N ASP A 209 -1.88 -9.38 18.30
CA ASP A 209 -1.46 -10.76 18.54
C ASP A 209 -1.61 -11.64 17.29
N ARG A 210 -2.69 -11.46 16.51
CA ARG A 210 -2.90 -12.18 15.25
C ARG A 210 -1.86 -11.82 14.18
N LEU A 211 -1.52 -10.54 14.06
CA LEU A 211 -0.47 -10.09 13.13
C LEU A 211 0.89 -10.74 13.46
N VAL A 212 1.29 -10.69 14.74
CA VAL A 212 2.55 -11.28 15.18
C VAL A 212 2.55 -12.79 14.96
N ALA A 213 1.47 -13.47 15.32
CA ALA A 213 1.33 -14.91 15.09
C ALA A 213 1.36 -15.28 13.59
N ALA A 214 0.87 -14.43 12.70
CA ALA A 214 1.02 -14.64 11.25
C ALA A 214 2.48 -14.55 10.81
N ALA A 215 3.22 -13.54 11.31
CA ALA A 215 4.65 -13.39 11.01
C ALA A 215 5.50 -14.55 11.55
N GLU A 216 5.21 -15.02 12.77
CA GLU A 216 5.91 -16.18 13.39
C GLU A 216 5.78 -17.47 12.57
N ARG A 217 4.73 -17.59 11.75
CA ARG A 217 4.47 -18.76 10.87
C ARG A 217 4.95 -18.57 9.43
N SER A 218 5.71 -17.51 9.14
CA SER A 218 6.22 -17.28 7.78
C SER A 218 6.96 -18.51 7.24
N THR A 219 6.69 -18.85 5.99
CA THR A 219 7.21 -20.05 5.30
C THR A 219 8.43 -19.76 4.43
N SER A 220 8.75 -18.48 4.25
CA SER A 220 9.93 -18.03 3.50
C SER A 220 10.58 -16.83 4.20
N PRO A 221 11.93 -16.75 4.20
CA PRO A 221 12.63 -15.59 4.78
C PRO A 221 12.38 -14.28 4.01
N LEU A 222 11.85 -14.34 2.80
CA LEU A 222 11.49 -13.16 2.01
C LEU A 222 10.04 -12.72 2.26
N SER A 223 9.20 -13.60 2.81
CA SER A 223 7.81 -13.30 3.12
C SER A 223 7.70 -12.34 4.31
N HIS A 224 6.72 -11.44 4.26
CA HIS A 224 6.57 -10.42 5.30
C HIS A 224 5.11 -10.00 5.50
N VAL A 225 4.84 -9.47 6.69
CA VAL A 225 3.59 -8.79 7.04
C VAL A 225 3.88 -7.30 7.11
N LEU A 226 3.13 -6.49 6.37
CA LEU A 226 3.31 -5.05 6.32
C LEU A 226 1.99 -4.35 6.72
N VAL A 227 2.09 -3.42 7.66
CA VAL A 227 1.00 -2.56 8.13
C VAL A 227 1.36 -1.12 7.83
N ARG A 228 0.60 -0.47 6.96
CA ARG A 228 0.74 0.96 6.63
C ARG A 228 -0.38 1.74 7.29
N ILE A 229 -0.02 2.73 8.08
CA ILE A 229 -1.01 3.61 8.71
C ILE A 229 -1.61 4.53 7.64
N MET A 230 -2.92 4.52 7.54
CA MET A 230 -3.71 5.37 6.66
C MET A 230 -4.03 6.73 7.32
N GLY A 231 -5.02 7.47 6.86
CA GLY A 231 -5.42 8.76 7.44
C GLY A 231 -4.67 9.96 6.82
N GLY A 232 -4.62 11.07 7.53
CA GLY A 232 -4.02 12.30 7.04
C GLY A 232 -4.68 12.83 5.76
N ALA A 233 -3.88 13.25 4.77
CA ALA A 233 -4.41 13.76 3.50
C ALA A 233 -5.26 12.72 2.74
N ILE A 234 -5.03 11.42 2.92
CA ILE A 234 -5.84 10.36 2.32
C ILE A 234 -7.31 10.47 2.79
N GLU A 235 -7.51 10.66 4.09
CA GLU A 235 -8.83 10.72 4.72
C GLU A 235 -9.60 12.00 4.39
N ARG A 236 -8.90 13.11 4.13
CA ARG A 236 -9.53 14.39 3.78
C ARG A 236 -10.15 14.40 2.38
N VAL A 237 -9.77 13.48 1.49
CA VAL A 237 -10.42 13.36 0.18
C VAL A 237 -11.78 12.69 0.37
N PRO A 238 -12.90 13.34 -0.04
CA PRO A 238 -14.22 12.73 0.07
C PRO A 238 -14.27 11.37 -0.62
N ALA A 239 -14.88 10.37 0.01
CA ALA A 239 -14.92 9.00 -0.51
C ALA A 239 -15.55 8.89 -1.92
N ALA A 240 -16.46 9.80 -2.28
CA ALA A 240 -17.09 9.85 -3.60
C ALA A 240 -16.26 10.59 -4.67
N ALA A 241 -15.17 11.28 -4.29
CA ALA A 241 -14.37 12.10 -5.22
C ALA A 241 -13.49 11.26 -6.16
N THR A 242 -13.25 10.00 -5.83
CA THR A 242 -12.45 9.06 -6.64
C THR A 242 -13.04 7.66 -6.54
N ALA A 243 -12.60 6.74 -7.38
CA ALA A 243 -13.01 5.34 -7.30
C ALA A 243 -12.30 4.57 -6.14
N PHE A 244 -11.27 5.16 -5.52
CA PHE A 244 -10.65 4.60 -4.31
C PHE A 244 -11.52 4.88 -3.08
N ARG A 245 -12.00 3.82 -2.42
CA ARG A 245 -13.04 3.90 -1.39
C ARG A 245 -12.53 4.05 0.04
N PHE A 246 -11.42 3.38 0.41
CA PHE A 246 -11.04 3.13 1.81
C PHE A 246 -10.30 4.32 2.47
N ARG A 247 -10.93 5.50 2.44
CA ARG A 247 -10.37 6.76 2.94
C ARG A 247 -10.22 6.80 4.46
N HIS A 248 -11.14 6.16 5.17
CA HIS A 248 -11.22 6.17 6.65
C HIS A 248 -10.69 4.87 7.28
N ALA A 249 -10.02 4.02 6.52
CA ALA A 249 -9.34 2.86 7.09
C ALA A 249 -8.22 3.31 8.03
N ALA A 250 -8.04 2.62 9.16
CA ALA A 250 -6.95 2.92 10.09
C ALA A 250 -5.60 2.48 9.52
N ALA A 251 -5.58 1.35 8.83
CA ALA A 251 -4.37 0.80 8.22
C ALA A 251 -4.67 0.00 6.95
N LEU A 252 -3.65 -0.16 6.10
CA LEU A 252 -3.59 -1.15 5.03
C LEU A 252 -2.64 -2.26 5.47
N LEU A 253 -3.18 -3.47 5.60
CA LEU A 253 -2.44 -4.71 5.82
C LEU A 253 -2.06 -5.34 4.49
N THR A 254 -0.83 -5.83 4.40
CA THR A 254 -0.37 -6.72 3.32
C THR A 254 0.36 -7.91 3.92
N LEU A 255 -0.08 -9.12 3.58
CA LEU A 255 0.69 -10.34 3.75
C LEU A 255 1.29 -10.69 2.39
N ALA A 256 2.60 -10.54 2.26
CA ALA A 256 3.32 -10.83 1.03
C ALA A 256 4.08 -12.15 1.20
N ALA A 257 3.59 -13.20 0.56
CA ALA A 257 4.36 -14.42 0.37
C ALA A 257 5.30 -14.21 -0.81
N VAL A 258 6.60 -14.38 -0.57
CA VAL A 258 7.66 -14.15 -1.55
C VAL A 258 8.65 -15.31 -1.49
N TRP A 259 8.96 -15.89 -2.64
CA TRP A 259 9.90 -17.02 -2.72
C TRP A 259 10.66 -17.01 -4.05
N PRO A 260 11.94 -17.48 -4.04
CA PRO A 260 12.80 -17.40 -5.22
C PRO A 260 12.60 -18.55 -6.21
N ASP A 261 12.31 -19.76 -5.73
CA ASP A 261 12.26 -20.96 -6.58
C ASP A 261 10.81 -21.33 -6.91
N PRO A 262 10.39 -21.33 -8.21
CA PRO A 262 9.07 -21.79 -8.60
C PRO A 262 8.77 -23.26 -8.23
N ALA A 263 9.80 -24.07 -7.96
CA ALA A 263 9.64 -25.46 -7.49
C ALA A 263 9.31 -25.54 -5.99
N ASP A 264 9.51 -24.45 -5.22
CA ASP A 264 9.07 -24.40 -3.83
C ASP A 264 7.56 -24.60 -3.75
N SER A 265 7.11 -25.12 -2.62
CA SER A 265 5.68 -25.39 -2.40
C SER A 265 4.82 -24.11 -2.49
N VAL A 266 4.35 -23.79 -3.70
CA VAL A 266 3.43 -22.68 -3.97
C VAL A 266 2.22 -22.74 -3.04
N ALA A 267 1.69 -23.95 -2.76
CA ALA A 267 0.55 -24.13 -1.86
C ALA A 267 0.85 -23.63 -0.45
N ALA A 268 2.00 -24.01 0.14
CA ALA A 268 2.36 -23.57 1.48
C ALA A 268 2.53 -22.05 1.59
N GLN A 269 3.09 -21.41 0.56
CA GLN A 269 3.25 -19.96 0.50
C GLN A 269 1.89 -19.24 0.42
N ARG A 270 1.01 -19.72 -0.46
CA ARG A 270 -0.36 -19.19 -0.58
C ARG A 270 -1.19 -19.42 0.68
N ASP A 271 -1.10 -20.61 1.28
CA ASP A 271 -1.85 -20.98 2.49
C ASP A 271 -1.43 -20.11 3.68
N TRP A 272 -0.14 -19.79 3.80
CA TRP A 272 0.35 -18.86 4.81
C TRP A 272 -0.30 -17.48 4.66
N ALA A 273 -0.24 -16.89 3.47
CA ALA A 273 -0.81 -15.57 3.24
C ALA A 273 -2.34 -15.56 3.42
N LYS A 274 -3.05 -16.60 2.93
CA LYS A 274 -4.51 -16.76 3.09
C LYS A 274 -4.90 -16.90 4.55
N SER A 275 -4.29 -17.83 5.28
CA SER A 275 -4.63 -18.07 6.70
C SER A 275 -4.29 -16.87 7.59
N GLY A 276 -3.18 -16.18 7.30
CA GLY A 276 -2.82 -14.95 7.97
C GLY A 276 -3.87 -13.86 7.72
N TRP A 277 -4.26 -13.64 6.47
CA TRP A 277 -5.31 -12.69 6.10
C TRP A 277 -6.67 -13.04 6.73
N GLU A 278 -7.10 -14.31 6.65
CA GLU A 278 -8.36 -14.76 7.24
C GLU A 278 -8.42 -14.48 8.74
N SER A 279 -7.30 -14.63 9.45
CA SER A 279 -7.22 -14.35 10.89
C SER A 279 -7.45 -12.88 11.23
N MET A 280 -7.28 -11.96 10.26
CA MET A 280 -7.45 -10.52 10.41
C MET A 280 -8.83 -10.00 9.99
N LEU A 281 -9.70 -10.82 9.43
CA LEU A 281 -11.05 -10.42 8.99
C LEU A 281 -11.93 -9.81 10.08
N PRO A 282 -11.81 -10.16 11.39
CA PRO A 282 -12.56 -9.46 12.44
C PRO A 282 -12.30 -7.94 12.52
N TRP A 283 -11.14 -7.47 12.03
CA TRP A 283 -10.76 -6.06 11.97
C TRP A 283 -10.87 -5.47 10.56
N SER A 284 -11.49 -6.18 9.62
CA SER A 284 -11.66 -5.69 8.25
C SER A 284 -12.53 -4.45 8.19
N ALA A 285 -12.12 -3.46 7.41
CA ALA A 285 -12.95 -2.33 6.99
C ALA A 285 -13.81 -2.66 5.76
N GLY A 286 -13.78 -3.91 5.30
CA GLY A 286 -14.66 -4.46 4.28
C GLY A 286 -14.08 -4.53 2.87
N GLY A 287 -12.77 -4.63 2.70
CA GLY A 287 -12.19 -4.87 1.37
C GLY A 287 -10.69 -4.75 1.25
N ALA A 288 -10.21 -5.10 0.06
CA ALA A 288 -8.82 -5.18 -0.33
C ALA A 288 -8.34 -3.94 -1.10
N TYR A 289 -7.03 -3.80 -1.18
CA TYR A 289 -6.39 -2.86 -2.07
C TYR A 289 -6.28 -3.46 -3.48
N VAL A 290 -6.94 -2.83 -4.47
CA VAL A 290 -7.06 -3.38 -5.83
C VAL A 290 -5.72 -3.68 -6.48
N ASN A 291 -4.68 -2.87 -6.24
CA ASN A 291 -3.32 -3.11 -6.76
C ASN A 291 -2.59 -4.30 -6.12
N GLN A 292 -3.16 -4.90 -5.08
CA GLN A 292 -2.62 -6.07 -4.39
C GLN A 292 -3.55 -7.30 -4.46
N LEU A 293 -4.56 -7.25 -5.33
CA LEU A 293 -5.34 -8.43 -5.68
C LEU A 293 -4.53 -9.31 -6.63
N ASN A 294 -4.60 -10.62 -6.42
CA ASN A 294 -4.08 -11.60 -7.36
C ASN A 294 -5.03 -11.76 -8.56
N ASP A 295 -4.78 -12.74 -9.42
CA ASP A 295 -5.63 -13.01 -10.56
C ASP A 295 -7.05 -13.46 -10.13
N GLU A 296 -8.02 -13.33 -11.05
CA GLU A 296 -9.42 -13.66 -10.79
C GLU A 296 -9.65 -15.15 -10.49
N THR A 297 -8.75 -16.03 -10.92
CA THR A 297 -8.87 -17.48 -10.68
C THR A 297 -8.65 -17.84 -9.22
N ASP A 298 -7.93 -16.98 -8.47
CA ASP A 298 -7.65 -17.18 -7.06
C ASP A 298 -8.64 -16.43 -6.13
N GLU A 299 -8.89 -15.14 -6.42
CA GLU A 299 -9.72 -14.31 -5.53
C GLU A 299 -11.15 -14.12 -6.01
N GLY A 300 -11.38 -14.26 -7.31
CA GLY A 300 -12.70 -14.15 -7.93
C GLY A 300 -13.25 -12.73 -8.02
N LEU A 301 -14.28 -12.57 -8.82
CA LEU A 301 -14.96 -11.30 -9.07
C LEU A 301 -15.54 -10.67 -7.78
N ASP A 302 -15.95 -11.48 -6.82
CA ASP A 302 -16.52 -10.98 -5.57
C ASP A 302 -15.49 -10.21 -4.74
N ARG A 303 -14.21 -10.61 -4.80
CA ARG A 303 -13.14 -9.86 -4.12
C ARG A 303 -12.87 -8.52 -4.78
N VAL A 304 -12.92 -8.47 -6.12
CA VAL A 304 -12.85 -7.21 -6.88
C VAL A 304 -14.04 -6.30 -6.52
N ARG A 305 -15.25 -6.84 -6.44
CA ARG A 305 -16.43 -6.09 -5.99
C ARG A 305 -16.27 -5.54 -4.56
N GLN A 306 -15.71 -6.33 -3.65
CA GLN A 306 -15.43 -5.88 -2.28
C GLN A 306 -14.40 -4.74 -2.23
N ALA A 307 -13.37 -4.76 -3.10
CA ALA A 307 -12.38 -3.70 -3.19
C ALA A 307 -13.02 -2.34 -3.52
N TYR A 308 -14.09 -2.32 -4.31
CA TYR A 308 -14.81 -1.10 -4.68
C TYR A 308 -16.04 -0.83 -3.80
N GLY A 309 -16.70 -1.89 -3.29
CA GLY A 309 -17.97 -1.79 -2.59
C GLY A 309 -19.15 -1.43 -3.50
N PRO A 310 -20.40 -1.63 -3.05
CA PRO A 310 -21.56 -1.64 -3.94
C PRO A 310 -21.78 -0.35 -4.73
N ALA A 311 -21.67 0.81 -4.07
CA ALA A 311 -21.96 2.10 -4.72
C ALA A 311 -20.90 2.43 -5.80
N THR A 312 -19.61 2.32 -5.46
CA THR A 312 -18.51 2.55 -6.41
C THR A 312 -18.53 1.51 -7.53
N TRP A 313 -18.78 0.24 -7.20
CA TRP A 313 -18.90 -0.82 -8.20
C TRP A 313 -19.96 -0.51 -9.26
N ASN A 314 -21.19 -0.17 -8.85
CA ASN A 314 -22.27 0.16 -9.78
C ASN A 314 -21.91 1.35 -10.67
N ARG A 315 -21.22 2.36 -10.13
CA ARG A 315 -20.76 3.52 -10.89
C ARG A 315 -19.65 3.13 -11.90
N LEU A 316 -18.69 2.26 -11.50
CA LEU A 316 -17.67 1.73 -12.40
C LEU A 316 -18.27 0.88 -13.52
N VAL A 317 -19.27 0.04 -13.24
CA VAL A 317 -20.00 -0.74 -14.25
C VAL A 317 -20.72 0.16 -15.26
N ALA A 318 -21.35 1.24 -14.79
CA ALA A 318 -21.99 2.20 -15.69
C ALA A 318 -20.96 2.92 -16.58
N LEU A 319 -19.81 3.30 -16.02
CA LEU A 319 -18.71 3.88 -16.76
C LEU A 319 -18.11 2.89 -17.77
N LYS A 320 -17.92 1.62 -17.36
CA LYS A 320 -17.43 0.55 -18.23
C LYS A 320 -18.33 0.33 -19.45
N ARG A 321 -19.64 0.30 -19.25
CA ARG A 321 -20.62 0.21 -20.35
C ARG A 321 -20.49 1.33 -21.35
N ARG A 322 -20.17 2.53 -20.89
CA ARG A 322 -19.96 3.69 -21.75
C ARG A 322 -18.64 3.63 -22.53
N MET A 323 -17.56 3.18 -21.88
CA MET A 323 -16.20 3.28 -22.42
C MET A 323 -15.75 2.01 -23.13
N ASP A 324 -16.29 0.84 -22.73
CA ASP A 324 -15.83 -0.46 -23.21
C ASP A 324 -16.96 -1.49 -23.05
N ALA A 325 -18.01 -1.34 -23.85
CA ALA A 325 -19.19 -2.20 -23.81
C ALA A 325 -18.87 -3.67 -24.18
N ASP A 326 -17.87 -3.88 -25.00
CA ASP A 326 -17.45 -5.20 -25.47
C ASP A 326 -16.41 -5.86 -24.55
N ASN A 327 -16.07 -5.20 -23.43
CA ASN A 327 -15.10 -5.67 -22.44
C ASN A 327 -13.74 -6.04 -23.03
N VAL A 328 -13.20 -5.18 -23.89
CA VAL A 328 -11.88 -5.34 -24.52
C VAL A 328 -10.77 -5.32 -23.43
N PHE A 329 -10.89 -4.40 -22.45
CA PHE A 329 -9.94 -4.25 -21.36
C PHE A 329 -10.38 -5.07 -20.14
N HIS A 330 -9.97 -6.34 -20.08
CA HIS A 330 -10.44 -7.29 -19.05
C HIS A 330 -9.32 -8.10 -18.37
N LEU A 331 -8.05 -7.81 -18.65
CA LEU A 331 -6.92 -8.64 -18.19
C LEU A 331 -6.48 -8.39 -16.76
N ASN A 332 -6.96 -7.33 -16.10
CA ASN A 332 -6.65 -7.03 -14.70
C ASN A 332 -7.89 -7.28 -13.83
N GLN A 333 -8.01 -6.58 -12.71
CA GLN A 333 -9.21 -6.63 -11.87
C GLN A 333 -10.40 -6.07 -12.65
N ASN A 334 -11.00 -6.94 -13.43
CA ASN A 334 -12.03 -6.60 -14.41
C ASN A 334 -13.31 -6.09 -13.72
N VAL A 335 -13.86 -5.02 -14.27
CA VAL A 335 -15.21 -4.53 -14.00
C VAL A 335 -16.07 -4.86 -15.22
N PRO A 336 -16.79 -6.00 -15.26
CA PRO A 336 -17.56 -6.38 -16.43
C PRO A 336 -18.66 -5.35 -16.75
N PRO A 337 -18.95 -5.05 -18.02
CA PRO A 337 -20.00 -4.10 -18.40
C PRO A 337 -21.42 -4.63 -18.12
N LEU A 338 -21.57 -5.95 -17.99
CA LEU A 338 -22.80 -6.63 -17.65
C LEU A 338 -22.63 -7.37 -16.33
N SER A 339 -23.11 -6.81 -15.24
CA SER A 339 -23.08 -7.44 -13.90
C SER A 339 -24.39 -7.20 -13.16
#